data_1d232a237d68db64716e5e7a3f433dbd
#
_entry.id   1d232a237d68db64716e5e7a3f433dbd
#
_cell.length_a   1.000
_cell.length_b   1.000
_cell.length_c   1.000
_cell.angle_alpha   90.00
_cell.angle_beta   90.00
_cell.angle_gamma   90.00
#
_symmetry.space_group_name_H-M   'P 1'
#
loop_
_entity.id
_entity.type
_entity.pdbx_description
1 polymer ?
#
loop_
_entity_poly.entity_id
_entity_poly.type
_entity_poly.pdbx_seq_one_letter_code
_entity_poly.pdbx_strand_id
1 'polypeptide(L)'
;MKYLPLVLLLTTLPAFATDTDEDTPLIINGCTIAAHSQCPGANLKGANLSNQDLRNMNLSGADLRGADLRHARLDLANLEKAQLQGANLTRASLQQSNLRVADFTGATLMAIQGWGLFAQGAQFQDANLSGAYLQFARLSGARLHNADLRAADLEMTWLSKADLKGANLGDANLQEAKFGESNLEQANLSGSRQHYANFQDANMEACTGCPTTWNK
;
A
#
# COMPACT_ATOMS: atom_id res chain seq x y z
N MET A 1 -41.92 74.61 -19.59
CA MET A 1 -41.95 73.27 -19.04
C MET A 1 -40.90 72.43 -19.83
N LYS A 2 -39.69 72.22 -19.29
CA LYS A 2 -38.66 71.46 -19.96
C LYS A 2 -38.58 70.10 -19.25
N TYR A 3 -38.88 69.03 -19.99
CA TYR A 3 -38.71 67.67 -19.50
C TYR A 3 -37.24 67.28 -19.63
N LEU A 4 -36.63 66.89 -18.49
CA LEU A 4 -35.27 66.30 -18.45
C LEU A 4 -35.42 64.77 -18.59
N PRO A 5 -34.68 64.09 -19.49
CA PRO A 5 -34.74 62.64 -19.53
C PRO A 5 -33.92 62.02 -18.38
N LEU A 6 -34.53 61.11 -17.68
CA LEU A 6 -33.91 60.29 -16.62
C LEU A 6 -32.93 59.28 -17.31
N VAL A 7 -31.63 59.49 -17.16
CA VAL A 7 -30.63 58.54 -17.58
C VAL A 7 -30.53 57.44 -16.56
N LEU A 8 -31.03 56.25 -16.89
CA LEU A 8 -30.86 55.04 -16.11
C LEU A 8 -29.41 54.54 -16.25
N LEU A 9 -28.58 54.76 -15.22
CA LEU A 9 -27.28 54.12 -15.14
C LEU A 9 -27.48 52.63 -14.82
N LEU A 10 -27.33 51.74 -15.82
CA LEU A 10 -27.14 50.33 -15.60
C LEU A 10 -25.76 50.13 -14.99
N THR A 11 -25.69 49.93 -13.68
CA THR A 11 -24.48 49.41 -13.04
C THR A 11 -24.36 47.92 -13.40
N THR A 12 -23.45 47.59 -14.28
CA THR A 12 -23.05 46.21 -14.51
C THR A 12 -22.33 45.73 -13.26
N LEU A 13 -23.00 44.87 -12.46
CA LEU A 13 -22.36 44.11 -11.42
C LEU A 13 -21.28 43.22 -12.07
N PRO A 14 -20.05 43.14 -11.51
CA PRO A 14 -19.09 42.19 -11.99
C PRO A 14 -19.70 40.79 -11.78
N ALA A 15 -19.73 40.00 -12.84
CA ALA A 15 -20.00 38.57 -12.74
C ALA A 15 -18.93 37.97 -11.83
N PHE A 16 -19.33 37.53 -10.65
CA PHE A 16 -18.51 36.63 -9.87
C PHE A 16 -18.31 35.41 -10.76
N ALA A 17 -17.12 35.22 -11.25
CA ALA A 17 -16.70 33.94 -11.81
C ALA A 17 -16.89 32.93 -10.69
N THR A 18 -17.92 32.11 -10.81
CA THR A 18 -18.01 30.91 -10.00
C THR A 18 -16.88 30.02 -10.49
N ASP A 19 -15.81 29.88 -9.69
CA ASP A 19 -14.82 28.83 -9.85
C ASP A 19 -15.55 27.48 -9.74
N THR A 20 -16.00 26.96 -10.87
CA THR A 20 -16.72 25.66 -10.95
C THR A 20 -15.81 24.54 -11.41
N ASP A 21 -14.49 24.64 -11.24
CA ASP A 21 -13.54 23.64 -11.70
C ASP A 21 -13.04 22.66 -10.61
N GLU A 22 -13.54 22.74 -9.37
CA GLU A 22 -13.06 21.84 -8.29
C GLU A 22 -13.82 20.51 -8.18
N ASP A 23 -14.93 20.27 -8.90
CA ASP A 23 -15.78 19.09 -8.69
C ASP A 23 -15.82 18.08 -9.84
N THR A 24 -15.03 18.23 -10.89
CA THR A 24 -15.00 17.19 -11.93
C THR A 24 -14.11 16.04 -11.50
N PRO A 25 -14.66 14.83 -11.30
CA PRO A 25 -13.85 13.69 -10.87
C PRO A 25 -12.80 13.36 -11.95
N LEU A 26 -11.57 13.04 -11.50
CA LEU A 26 -10.52 12.56 -12.39
C LEU A 26 -10.97 11.23 -13.02
N ILE A 27 -11.00 11.17 -14.34
CA ILE A 27 -11.33 9.95 -15.10
C ILE A 27 -10.11 9.50 -15.90
N ILE A 28 -9.66 8.26 -15.69
CA ILE A 28 -8.54 7.65 -16.42
C ILE A 28 -9.04 6.38 -17.08
N ASN A 29 -8.97 6.33 -18.41
CA ASN A 29 -9.40 5.17 -19.22
C ASN A 29 -10.81 4.66 -18.84
N GLY A 30 -11.76 5.55 -18.58
CA GLY A 30 -13.12 5.23 -18.20
C GLY A 30 -13.32 4.86 -16.72
N CYS A 31 -12.24 4.86 -15.92
CA CYS A 31 -12.33 4.68 -14.48
C CYS A 31 -12.41 6.03 -13.78
N THR A 32 -13.46 6.27 -13.00
CA THR A 32 -13.58 7.44 -12.13
C THR A 32 -12.70 7.25 -10.90
N ILE A 33 -11.74 8.13 -10.70
CA ILE A 33 -10.79 8.09 -9.60
C ILE A 33 -11.38 8.82 -8.39
N ALA A 34 -12.10 8.08 -7.57
CA ALA A 34 -12.75 8.58 -6.37
C ALA A 34 -13.03 7.44 -5.39
N ALA A 35 -13.23 7.77 -4.11
CA ALA A 35 -13.63 6.79 -3.12
C ALA A 35 -14.92 6.05 -3.55
N HIS A 36 -14.99 4.74 -3.20
CA HIS A 36 -16.09 3.83 -3.53
C HIS A 36 -16.29 3.50 -5.02
N SER A 37 -15.48 4.04 -5.94
CA SER A 37 -15.59 3.73 -7.37
C SER A 37 -15.33 2.27 -7.68
N GLN A 38 -15.96 1.77 -8.74
CA GLN A 38 -15.87 0.39 -9.19
C GLN A 38 -15.10 0.32 -10.51
N CYS A 39 -13.82 -0.04 -10.45
CA CYS A 39 -12.92 -0.10 -11.60
C CYS A 39 -12.13 -1.43 -11.67
N PRO A 40 -12.81 -2.59 -11.57
CA PRO A 40 -12.10 -3.88 -11.67
C PRO A 40 -11.45 -4.01 -13.04
N GLY A 41 -10.19 -4.47 -13.07
CA GLY A 41 -9.44 -4.64 -14.31
C GLY A 41 -9.05 -3.35 -15.03
N ALA A 42 -9.22 -2.17 -14.40
CA ALA A 42 -8.92 -0.90 -15.05
C ALA A 42 -7.45 -0.80 -15.48
N ASN A 43 -7.21 -0.19 -16.63
CA ASN A 43 -5.85 0.15 -17.07
C ASN A 43 -5.45 1.51 -16.50
N LEU A 44 -4.67 1.47 -15.41
CA LEU A 44 -4.13 2.63 -14.69
C LEU A 44 -2.59 2.62 -14.71
N LYS A 45 -2.00 1.94 -15.69
CA LYS A 45 -0.54 1.82 -15.83
C LYS A 45 0.10 3.20 -15.95
N GLY A 46 1.08 3.47 -15.07
CA GLY A 46 1.80 4.74 -15.02
C GLY A 46 0.94 5.94 -14.59
N ALA A 47 -0.30 5.73 -14.16
CA ALA A 47 -1.18 6.81 -13.74
C ALA A 47 -0.63 7.58 -12.54
N ASN A 48 -0.83 8.89 -12.52
CA ASN A 48 -0.61 9.70 -11.33
C ASN A 48 -1.87 9.67 -10.46
N LEU A 49 -1.80 8.89 -9.39
CA LEU A 49 -2.84 8.73 -8.37
C LEU A 49 -2.36 9.26 -7.01
N SER A 50 -1.30 10.05 -7.00
CA SER A 50 -0.74 10.60 -5.76
C SER A 50 -1.75 11.50 -5.05
N ASN A 51 -1.81 11.37 -3.72
CA ASN A 51 -2.73 12.09 -2.84
C ASN A 51 -4.24 11.85 -3.09
N GLN A 52 -4.61 10.93 -3.99
CA GLN A 52 -6.02 10.66 -4.30
C GLN A 52 -6.72 9.89 -3.15
N ASP A 53 -7.99 10.16 -2.98
CA ASP A 53 -8.87 9.40 -2.08
C ASP A 53 -9.47 8.20 -2.85
N LEU A 54 -8.87 7.03 -2.63
CA LEU A 54 -9.24 5.76 -3.26
C LEU A 54 -9.84 4.76 -2.25
N ARG A 55 -10.31 5.25 -1.11
CA ARG A 55 -10.88 4.41 -0.06
C ARG A 55 -12.09 3.63 -0.56
N ASN A 56 -12.17 2.37 -0.15
CA ASN A 56 -13.24 1.46 -0.55
C ASN A 56 -13.36 1.26 -2.08
N MET A 57 -12.38 1.71 -2.88
CA MET A 57 -12.39 1.55 -4.33
C MET A 57 -12.16 0.08 -4.72
N ASN A 58 -12.89 -0.40 -5.71
CA ASN A 58 -12.63 -1.71 -6.28
C ASN A 58 -11.67 -1.60 -7.46
N LEU A 59 -10.43 -2.03 -7.24
CA LEU A 59 -9.34 -2.09 -8.21
C LEU A 59 -8.89 -3.54 -8.45
N SER A 60 -9.76 -4.52 -8.17
CA SER A 60 -9.40 -5.92 -8.35
C SER A 60 -8.95 -6.21 -9.78
N GLY A 61 -7.77 -6.85 -9.92
CA GLY A 61 -7.16 -7.14 -11.21
C GLY A 61 -6.72 -5.93 -12.04
N ALA A 62 -6.75 -4.71 -11.51
CA ALA A 62 -6.33 -3.51 -12.23
C ALA A 62 -4.83 -3.54 -12.57
N ASP A 63 -4.48 -2.95 -13.71
CA ASP A 63 -3.08 -2.71 -14.11
C ASP A 63 -2.63 -1.34 -13.56
N LEU A 64 -1.87 -1.37 -12.47
CA LEU A 64 -1.29 -0.22 -11.78
C LEU A 64 0.24 -0.20 -11.91
N ARG A 65 0.81 -0.94 -12.85
CA ARG A 65 2.27 -1.03 -13.04
C ARG A 65 2.89 0.35 -13.23
N GLY A 66 3.90 0.65 -12.40
CA GLY A 66 4.57 1.94 -12.42
C GLY A 66 3.71 3.16 -12.05
N ALA A 67 2.51 2.95 -11.51
CA ALA A 67 1.65 4.05 -11.06
C ALA A 67 2.27 4.80 -9.87
N ASP A 68 2.02 6.09 -9.80
CA ASP A 68 2.35 6.92 -8.65
C ASP A 68 1.17 6.98 -7.68
N LEU A 69 1.28 6.28 -6.57
CA LEU A 69 0.28 6.18 -5.50
C LEU A 69 0.78 6.83 -4.19
N ARG A 70 1.79 7.69 -4.26
CA ARG A 70 2.36 8.35 -3.07
C ARG A 70 1.29 9.11 -2.30
N HIS A 71 1.21 8.87 -0.99
CA HIS A 71 0.23 9.51 -0.10
C HIS A 71 -1.24 9.23 -0.48
N ALA A 72 -1.52 8.31 -1.40
CA ALA A 72 -2.89 7.91 -1.72
C ALA A 72 -3.57 7.23 -0.52
N ARG A 73 -4.87 7.40 -0.38
CA ARG A 73 -5.67 6.75 0.65
C ARG A 73 -6.40 5.56 0.03
N LEU A 74 -5.92 4.36 0.33
CA LEU A 74 -6.45 3.08 -0.20
C LEU A 74 -7.07 2.23 0.92
N ASP A 75 -7.45 2.85 2.04
CA ASP A 75 -8.03 2.12 3.15
C ASP A 75 -9.29 1.38 2.71
N LEU A 76 -9.40 0.10 3.08
CA LEU A 76 -10.52 -0.77 2.71
C LEU A 76 -10.66 -1.01 1.18
N ALA A 77 -9.71 -0.55 0.36
CA ALA A 77 -9.76 -0.79 -1.09
C ALA A 77 -9.55 -2.27 -1.42
N ASN A 78 -10.17 -2.71 -2.51
CA ASN A 78 -9.95 -4.05 -3.06
C ASN A 78 -8.95 -4.00 -4.21
N LEU A 79 -7.73 -4.49 -3.96
CA LEU A 79 -6.62 -4.62 -4.90
C LEU A 79 -6.31 -6.11 -5.19
N GLU A 80 -7.27 -7.02 -4.94
CA GLU A 80 -7.05 -8.45 -5.19
C GLU A 80 -6.61 -8.68 -6.62
N LYS A 81 -5.50 -9.42 -6.79
CA LYS A 81 -4.88 -9.73 -8.09
C LYS A 81 -4.46 -8.51 -8.93
N ALA A 82 -4.42 -7.31 -8.36
CA ALA A 82 -3.93 -6.13 -9.06
C ALA A 82 -2.43 -6.27 -9.38
N GLN A 83 -2.01 -5.63 -10.46
CA GLN A 83 -0.62 -5.60 -10.92
C GLN A 83 -0.01 -4.25 -10.53
N LEU A 84 0.94 -4.25 -9.58
CA LEU A 84 1.57 -3.03 -9.04
C LEU A 84 3.11 -3.07 -9.17
N GLN A 85 3.63 -3.86 -10.12
CA GLN A 85 5.07 -3.97 -10.32
C GLN A 85 5.69 -2.58 -10.57
N GLY A 86 6.70 -2.24 -9.77
CA GLY A 86 7.40 -0.96 -9.86
C GLY A 86 6.55 0.28 -9.49
N ALA A 87 5.34 0.11 -8.96
CA ALA A 87 4.52 1.23 -8.48
C ALA A 87 5.15 1.90 -7.25
N ASN A 88 4.88 3.19 -7.06
CA ASN A 88 5.33 3.94 -5.90
C ASN A 88 4.17 4.25 -4.95
N LEU A 89 4.13 3.55 -3.81
CA LEU A 89 3.13 3.70 -2.76
C LEU A 89 3.72 4.40 -1.50
N THR A 90 4.83 5.10 -1.61
CA THR A 90 5.47 5.73 -0.45
C THR A 90 4.44 6.52 0.38
N ARG A 91 4.34 6.19 1.68
CA ARG A 91 3.42 6.78 2.65
C ARG A 91 1.93 6.68 2.29
N ALA A 92 1.55 5.78 1.40
CA ALA A 92 0.13 5.49 1.16
C ALA A 92 -0.53 4.83 2.38
N SER A 93 -1.84 5.05 2.56
CA SER A 93 -2.64 4.34 3.54
C SER A 93 -3.35 3.16 2.88
N LEU A 94 -3.16 1.95 3.47
CA LEU A 94 -3.67 0.67 2.98
C LEU A 94 -4.37 -0.10 4.12
N GLN A 95 -4.87 0.61 5.14
CA GLN A 95 -5.44 -0.04 6.32
C GLN A 95 -6.61 -0.93 5.93
N GLN A 96 -6.57 -2.20 6.38
CA GLN A 96 -7.59 -3.21 6.11
C GLN A 96 -7.91 -3.44 4.62
N SER A 97 -7.03 -3.01 3.71
CA SER A 97 -7.20 -3.23 2.27
C SER A 97 -6.98 -4.70 1.90
N ASN A 98 -7.59 -5.14 0.79
CA ASN A 98 -7.44 -6.48 0.24
C ASN A 98 -6.40 -6.49 -0.88
N LEU A 99 -5.21 -7.01 -0.60
CA LEU A 99 -4.08 -7.16 -1.53
C LEU A 99 -3.83 -8.64 -1.89
N ARG A 100 -4.80 -9.54 -1.64
CA ARG A 100 -4.58 -10.97 -1.89
C ARG A 100 -4.13 -11.22 -3.32
N VAL A 101 -3.03 -11.99 -3.44
CA VAL A 101 -2.47 -12.39 -4.74
C VAL A 101 -2.06 -11.21 -5.62
N ALA A 102 -2.03 -9.98 -5.12
CA ALA A 102 -1.54 -8.82 -5.87
C ALA A 102 -0.02 -8.90 -6.06
N ASP A 103 0.47 -8.29 -7.14
CA ASP A 103 1.88 -8.31 -7.50
C ASP A 103 2.53 -6.93 -7.31
N PHE A 104 3.38 -6.82 -6.29
CA PHE A 104 4.17 -5.65 -5.92
C PHE A 104 5.67 -5.83 -6.22
N THR A 105 6.03 -6.73 -7.12
CA THR A 105 7.44 -6.99 -7.44
C THR A 105 8.17 -5.69 -7.79
N GLY A 106 9.26 -5.39 -7.08
CA GLY A 106 10.05 -4.18 -7.25
C GLY A 106 9.33 -2.86 -6.90
N ALA A 107 8.15 -2.92 -6.28
CA ALA A 107 7.42 -1.71 -5.88
C ALA A 107 8.05 -1.03 -4.67
N THR A 108 7.81 0.27 -4.53
CA THR A 108 8.21 1.07 -3.37
C THR A 108 7.03 1.28 -2.43
N LEU A 109 7.07 0.66 -1.24
CA LEU A 109 6.04 0.73 -0.19
C LEU A 109 6.62 1.33 1.11
N MET A 110 7.57 2.25 0.99
CA MET A 110 8.23 2.86 2.16
C MET A 110 7.20 3.56 3.07
N ALA A 111 7.26 3.26 4.37
CA ALA A 111 6.45 3.89 5.40
C ALA A 111 4.93 3.88 5.12
N ILE A 112 4.42 2.86 4.41
CA ILE A 112 2.96 2.69 4.23
C ILE A 112 2.28 2.46 5.58
N GLN A 113 1.00 2.84 5.66
CA GLN A 113 0.11 2.54 6.78
C GLN A 113 -0.74 1.33 6.40
N GLY A 114 -0.32 0.12 6.80
CA GLY A 114 -0.95 -1.14 6.39
C GLY A 114 -1.51 -1.95 7.57
N TRP A 115 -2.02 -1.28 8.61
CA TRP A 115 -2.62 -1.97 9.75
C TRP A 115 -3.72 -2.93 9.31
N GLY A 116 -3.59 -4.20 9.70
CA GLY A 116 -4.60 -5.23 9.43
C GLY A 116 -4.85 -5.55 7.95
N LEU A 117 -3.96 -5.16 7.02
CA LEU A 117 -4.14 -5.46 5.60
C LEU A 117 -4.11 -6.97 5.29
N PHE A 118 -4.74 -7.37 4.18
CA PHE A 118 -4.85 -8.76 3.75
C PHE A 118 -4.01 -8.97 2.49
N ALA A 119 -2.83 -9.58 2.61
CA ALA A 119 -1.88 -9.81 1.52
C ALA A 119 -1.46 -11.29 1.39
N GLN A 120 -2.39 -12.21 1.69
CA GLN A 120 -2.09 -13.63 1.55
C GLN A 120 -1.75 -13.96 0.10
N GLY A 121 -0.60 -14.62 -0.10
CA GLY A 121 -0.11 -15.02 -1.41
C GLY A 121 0.31 -13.86 -2.33
N ALA A 122 0.36 -12.63 -1.82
CA ALA A 122 0.85 -11.48 -2.57
C ALA A 122 2.36 -11.60 -2.85
N GLN A 123 2.82 -10.94 -3.91
CA GLN A 123 4.19 -10.96 -4.36
C GLN A 123 4.85 -9.61 -4.05
N PHE A 124 5.93 -9.65 -3.24
CA PHE A 124 6.73 -8.49 -2.82
C PHE A 124 8.22 -8.71 -3.09
N GLN A 125 8.56 -9.55 -4.07
CA GLN A 125 9.97 -9.79 -4.41
C GLN A 125 10.64 -8.48 -4.76
N ASP A 126 11.82 -8.25 -4.18
CA ASP A 126 12.63 -7.04 -4.38
C ASP A 126 11.90 -5.72 -4.04
N ALA A 127 10.76 -5.78 -3.34
CA ALA A 127 10.01 -4.59 -2.94
C ALA A 127 10.65 -3.91 -1.73
N ASN A 128 10.49 -2.58 -1.66
CA ASN A 128 10.95 -1.78 -0.53
C ASN A 128 9.78 -1.46 0.42
N LEU A 129 9.71 -2.15 1.56
CA LEU A 129 8.75 -1.95 2.65
C LEU A 129 9.41 -1.33 3.89
N SER A 130 10.57 -0.66 3.74
CA SER A 130 11.27 -0.11 4.90
C SER A 130 10.41 0.89 5.65
N GLY A 131 10.39 0.76 7.00
CA GLY A 131 9.57 1.57 7.88
C GLY A 131 8.06 1.41 7.71
N ALA A 132 7.58 0.38 7.01
CA ALA A 132 6.15 0.12 6.85
C ALA A 132 5.49 -0.27 8.18
N TYR A 133 4.25 0.20 8.42
CA TYR A 133 3.44 -0.13 9.58
C TYR A 133 2.45 -1.25 9.21
N LEU A 134 2.80 -2.49 9.57
CA LEU A 134 2.11 -3.71 9.13
C LEU A 134 1.53 -4.54 10.30
N GLN A 135 1.30 -3.89 11.45
CA GLN A 135 0.74 -4.60 12.60
C GLN A 135 -0.56 -5.30 12.23
N PHE A 136 -0.73 -6.53 12.71
CA PHE A 136 -1.89 -7.40 12.44
C PHE A 136 -2.10 -7.75 10.96
N ALA A 137 -1.18 -7.39 10.07
CA ALA A 137 -1.30 -7.73 8.65
C ALA A 137 -1.25 -9.25 8.43
N ARG A 138 -1.91 -9.71 7.38
CA ARG A 138 -1.98 -11.13 7.01
C ARG A 138 -1.19 -11.36 5.72
N LEU A 139 0.05 -11.83 5.88
CA LEU A 139 1.02 -12.08 4.82
C LEU A 139 1.30 -13.59 4.63
N SER A 140 0.40 -14.46 5.12
CA SER A 140 0.63 -15.91 5.01
C SER A 140 0.79 -16.34 3.56
N GLY A 141 1.87 -17.09 3.27
CA GLY A 141 2.22 -17.54 1.93
C GLY A 141 2.64 -16.42 0.97
N ALA A 142 2.84 -15.18 1.44
CA ALA A 142 3.37 -14.11 0.60
C ALA A 142 4.82 -14.38 0.20
N ARG A 143 5.23 -13.86 -0.96
CA ARG A 143 6.60 -13.94 -1.48
C ARG A 143 7.33 -12.63 -1.22
N LEU A 144 8.29 -12.66 -0.31
CA LEU A 144 9.06 -11.51 0.16
C LEU A 144 10.56 -11.68 -0.12
N HIS A 145 10.91 -12.50 -1.11
CA HIS A 145 12.31 -12.78 -1.49
C HIS A 145 13.04 -11.45 -1.77
N ASN A 146 14.18 -11.25 -1.10
CA ASN A 146 14.99 -10.03 -1.14
C ASN A 146 14.24 -8.73 -0.76
N ALA A 147 13.06 -8.77 -0.19
CA ALA A 147 12.35 -7.56 0.21
C ALA A 147 13.09 -6.80 1.31
N ASP A 148 13.06 -5.48 1.25
CA ASP A 148 13.58 -4.60 2.30
C ASP A 148 12.47 -4.27 3.31
N LEU A 149 12.55 -4.85 4.50
CA LEU A 149 11.62 -4.66 5.62
C LEU A 149 12.32 -4.00 6.82
N ARG A 150 13.45 -3.32 6.59
CA ARG A 150 14.20 -2.66 7.69
C ARG A 150 13.32 -1.68 8.46
N ALA A 151 13.41 -1.74 9.78
CA ALA A 151 12.65 -0.89 10.69
C ALA A 151 11.12 -0.95 10.47
N ALA A 152 10.61 -1.96 9.76
CA ALA A 152 9.18 -2.17 9.62
C ALA A 152 8.56 -2.61 10.95
N ASP A 153 7.33 -2.21 11.20
CA ASP A 153 6.54 -2.69 12.33
C ASP A 153 5.65 -3.86 11.89
N LEU A 154 6.08 -5.06 12.26
CA LEU A 154 5.44 -6.34 11.94
C LEU A 154 4.83 -6.99 13.20
N GLU A 155 4.53 -6.20 14.22
CA GLU A 155 3.95 -6.72 15.46
C GLU A 155 2.66 -7.49 15.16
N MET A 156 2.53 -8.70 15.72
CA MET A 156 1.38 -9.60 15.51
C MET A 156 1.06 -9.93 14.05
N THR A 157 2.00 -9.70 13.13
CA THR A 157 1.82 -10.02 11.70
C THR A 157 1.85 -11.52 11.45
N TRP A 158 1.03 -12.00 10.53
CA TRP A 158 0.93 -13.42 10.15
C TRP A 158 1.76 -13.68 8.89
N LEU A 159 2.93 -14.29 9.06
CA LEU A 159 3.91 -14.61 8.02
C LEU A 159 4.09 -16.13 7.83
N SER A 160 3.16 -16.94 8.34
CA SER A 160 3.25 -18.39 8.20
C SER A 160 3.31 -18.80 6.72
N LYS A 161 4.26 -19.69 6.38
CA LYS A 161 4.52 -20.16 5.01
C LYS A 161 4.97 -19.06 4.04
N ALA A 162 5.32 -17.87 4.53
CA ALA A 162 5.85 -16.82 3.68
C ALA A 162 7.29 -17.16 3.23
N ASP A 163 7.65 -16.77 2.01
CA ASP A 163 9.02 -16.88 1.50
C ASP A 163 9.76 -15.55 1.70
N LEU A 164 10.62 -15.51 2.72
CA LEU A 164 11.43 -14.36 3.13
C LEU A 164 12.92 -14.59 2.81
N LYS A 165 13.24 -15.52 1.89
CA LYS A 165 14.63 -15.81 1.54
C LYS A 165 15.37 -14.54 1.14
N GLY A 166 16.51 -14.26 1.80
CA GLY A 166 17.30 -13.07 1.57
C GLY A 166 16.67 -11.73 1.98
N ALA A 167 15.47 -11.74 2.59
CA ALA A 167 14.81 -10.52 3.03
C ALA A 167 15.60 -9.82 4.15
N ASN A 168 15.56 -8.48 4.17
CA ASN A 168 16.20 -7.68 5.19
C ASN A 168 15.16 -7.15 6.21
N LEU A 169 15.15 -7.76 7.41
CA LEU A 169 14.29 -7.38 8.55
C LEU A 169 15.12 -6.70 9.67
N GLY A 170 16.25 -6.11 9.34
CA GLY A 170 17.10 -5.41 10.32
C GLY A 170 16.32 -4.34 11.06
N ASP A 171 16.47 -4.30 12.38
CA ASP A 171 15.79 -3.34 13.28
C ASP A 171 14.24 -3.39 13.26
N ALA A 172 13.63 -4.38 12.61
CA ALA A 172 12.18 -4.52 12.55
C ALA A 172 11.57 -4.89 13.91
N ASN A 173 10.32 -4.47 14.14
CA ASN A 173 9.52 -4.96 15.26
C ASN A 173 8.80 -6.25 14.85
N LEU A 174 9.24 -7.39 15.37
CA LEU A 174 8.68 -8.72 15.10
C LEU A 174 7.94 -9.29 16.31
N GLN A 175 7.58 -8.44 17.31
CA GLN A 175 6.92 -8.92 18.52
C GLN A 175 5.64 -9.69 18.17
N GLU A 176 5.48 -10.89 18.74
CA GLU A 176 4.33 -11.77 18.52
C GLU A 176 4.05 -12.17 17.04
N ALA A 177 4.93 -11.83 16.11
CA ALA A 177 4.78 -12.21 14.71
C ALA A 177 4.81 -13.74 14.52
N LYS A 178 4.08 -14.26 13.54
CA LYS A 178 3.90 -15.70 13.29
C LYS A 178 4.66 -16.11 12.02
N PHE A 179 5.85 -16.68 12.17
CA PHE A 179 6.72 -17.18 11.09
C PHE A 179 6.64 -18.69 10.88
N GLY A 180 5.65 -19.38 11.44
CA GLY A 180 5.57 -20.84 11.34
C GLY A 180 5.69 -21.34 9.90
N GLU A 181 6.56 -22.34 9.63
CA GLU A 181 6.82 -22.91 8.31
C GLU A 181 7.31 -21.88 7.24
N SER A 182 7.76 -20.69 7.63
CA SER A 182 8.29 -19.69 6.69
C SER A 182 9.72 -20.01 6.26
N ASN A 183 10.13 -19.47 5.12
CA ASN A 183 11.51 -19.57 4.63
C ASN A 183 12.26 -18.26 4.92
N LEU A 184 13.19 -18.31 5.89
CA LEU A 184 14.07 -17.21 6.30
C LEU A 184 15.53 -17.49 5.88
N GLU A 185 15.75 -18.40 4.92
CA GLU A 185 17.09 -18.69 4.40
C GLU A 185 17.79 -17.40 3.99
N GLN A 186 18.99 -17.16 4.51
CA GLN A 186 19.80 -15.97 4.24
C GLN A 186 19.17 -14.63 4.63
N ALA A 187 18.05 -14.63 5.35
CA ALA A 187 17.44 -13.40 5.83
C ALA A 187 18.30 -12.70 6.89
N ASN A 188 18.16 -11.39 7.00
CA ASN A 188 18.81 -10.58 8.02
C ASN A 188 17.80 -10.07 9.04
N LEU A 189 17.87 -10.56 10.29
CA LEU A 189 17.06 -10.14 11.43
C LEU A 189 17.87 -9.36 12.48
N SER A 190 19.07 -8.89 12.14
CA SER A 190 19.93 -8.17 13.10
C SER A 190 19.23 -6.97 13.69
N GLY A 191 19.31 -6.79 15.01
CA GLY A 191 18.68 -5.66 15.72
C GLY A 191 17.15 -5.75 15.85
N SER A 192 16.50 -6.74 15.25
CA SER A 192 15.04 -6.89 15.33
C SER A 192 14.56 -7.28 16.73
N ARG A 193 13.36 -6.84 17.09
CA ARG A 193 12.69 -7.20 18.35
C ARG A 193 11.80 -8.41 18.13
N GLN A 194 12.20 -9.58 18.67
CA GLN A 194 11.59 -10.89 18.40
C GLN A 194 10.78 -11.45 19.59
N HIS A 195 10.43 -10.63 20.58
CA HIS A 195 9.76 -11.09 21.79
C HIS A 195 8.42 -11.77 21.46
N TYR A 196 8.24 -13.00 21.90
CA TYR A 196 7.07 -13.86 21.61
C TYR A 196 6.81 -14.15 20.13
N ALA A 197 7.71 -13.81 19.20
CA ALA A 197 7.58 -14.23 17.81
C ALA A 197 7.63 -15.78 17.72
N ASN A 198 6.86 -16.35 16.81
CA ASN A 198 6.81 -17.80 16.61
C ASN A 198 7.52 -18.18 15.30
N PHE A 199 8.62 -18.95 15.40
CA PHE A 199 9.42 -19.46 14.28
C PHE A 199 9.31 -20.99 14.10
N GLN A 200 8.23 -21.60 14.60
CA GLN A 200 8.07 -23.05 14.52
C GLN A 200 8.19 -23.54 13.09
N ASP A 201 9.05 -24.55 12.88
CA ASP A 201 9.30 -25.17 11.58
C ASP A 201 9.77 -24.21 10.48
N ALA A 202 10.25 -23.01 10.83
CA ALA A 202 10.82 -22.06 9.87
C ALA A 202 12.23 -22.52 9.43
N ASN A 203 12.51 -22.38 8.11
CA ASN A 203 13.86 -22.54 7.60
C ASN A 203 14.68 -21.27 7.88
N MET A 204 15.70 -21.38 8.71
CA MET A 204 16.58 -20.26 9.10
C MET A 204 18.05 -20.51 8.67
N GLU A 205 18.28 -21.30 7.63
CA GLU A 205 19.63 -21.59 7.13
C GLU A 205 20.34 -20.28 6.73
N ALA A 206 21.57 -20.09 7.21
CA ALA A 206 22.36 -18.88 6.97
C ALA A 206 21.67 -17.55 7.35
N CYS A 207 20.63 -17.58 8.16
CA CYS A 207 19.97 -16.38 8.68
C CYS A 207 20.88 -15.66 9.69
N THR A 208 20.94 -14.33 9.58
CA THR A 208 21.66 -13.48 10.53
C THR A 208 20.69 -12.88 11.55
N GLY A 209 21.03 -13.00 12.86
CA GLY A 209 20.17 -12.46 13.94
C GLY A 209 18.89 -13.27 14.22
N CYS A 210 18.74 -14.43 13.59
CA CYS A 210 17.67 -15.36 13.91
C CYS A 210 17.86 -16.03 15.29
N PRO A 211 16.76 -16.46 15.96
CA PRO A 211 16.86 -17.13 17.26
C PRO A 211 17.51 -18.51 17.11
N THR A 212 18.50 -18.82 17.99
CA THR A 212 19.24 -20.10 17.96
C THR A 212 18.60 -21.21 18.77
N THR A 213 17.58 -20.93 19.57
CA THR A 213 17.01 -21.86 20.58
C THR A 213 15.55 -22.22 20.32
N TRP A 214 15.03 -21.95 19.16
CA TRP A 214 13.60 -22.10 18.84
C TRP A 214 13.13 -23.56 18.65
N ASN A 215 14.03 -24.52 18.44
CA ASN A 215 13.72 -25.94 18.18
C ASN A 215 13.58 -26.78 19.48
N LYS A 216 12.86 -26.28 20.48
CA LYS A 216 12.57 -27.10 21.69
C LYS A 216 11.09 -27.07 22.04
#